data_75eb643767df163f236f3b7bc93970c8
#
_entry.id   75eb643767df163f236f3b7bc93970c8
#
_cell.length_a   1.000
_cell.length_b   1.000
_cell.length_c   1.000
_cell.angle_alpha   90.00
_cell.angle_beta   90.00
_cell.angle_gamma   90.00
#
_symmetry.space_group_name_H-M   'P 1'
#
loop_
_entity.id
_entity.type
_entity.pdbx_description
1 polymer ?
#
loop_
_entity_poly.entity_id
_entity_poly.type
_entity_poly.pdbx_seq_one_letter_code
_entity_poly.pdbx_strand_id
1 'polypeptide(L)'
;MGEATDEERLKWKYVPEGERLAARYLKQDCNLVVELSQYEEKVRRYIIEGAGNILIRNINLPKDDLAKRNNKRAMDGLKNLRDDKVAVENVYSKMRRIFNHYIEQGEQQRRQAYESLKAEFEAKVQQAVQQQLGSLTRVRIDVEKQPQFQEEWRKLQAQLDSQYLKLLDEYKQELSGIP
;
A
#
# COMPACT_ATOMS: atom_id res chain seq x y z
N MET A 1 -36.87 -18.50 -2.06
CA MET A 1 -35.43 -18.42 -1.70
C MET A 1 -34.77 -19.75 -2.03
N GLY A 2 -33.78 -19.73 -2.91
CA GLY A 2 -33.03 -20.92 -3.26
C GLY A 2 -32.01 -21.29 -2.20
N GLU A 3 -31.78 -22.60 -2.05
CA GLU A 3 -30.65 -23.06 -1.24
C GLU A 3 -29.35 -22.69 -1.89
N ALA A 4 -28.29 -22.46 -1.07
CA ALA A 4 -26.97 -22.22 -1.56
C ALA A 4 -26.45 -23.38 -2.40
N THR A 5 -25.80 -23.11 -3.52
CA THR A 5 -25.15 -24.11 -4.35
C THR A 5 -23.95 -24.72 -3.63
N ASP A 6 -23.49 -25.89 -4.07
CA ASP A 6 -22.26 -26.49 -3.52
C ASP A 6 -21.06 -25.57 -3.70
N GLU A 7 -20.96 -24.86 -4.82
CA GLU A 7 -19.90 -23.88 -5.07
C GLU A 7 -19.95 -22.73 -4.07
N GLU A 8 -21.13 -22.20 -3.80
CA GLU A 8 -21.28 -21.12 -2.82
C GLU A 8 -20.85 -21.57 -1.41
N ARG A 9 -21.23 -22.80 -1.01
CA ARG A 9 -20.83 -23.37 0.28
C ARG A 9 -19.31 -23.53 0.38
N LEU A 10 -18.68 -24.03 -0.68
CA LEU A 10 -17.22 -24.17 -0.74
C LEU A 10 -16.53 -22.82 -0.67
N LYS A 11 -17.05 -21.85 -1.39
CA LYS A 11 -16.54 -20.47 -1.37
C LYS A 11 -16.61 -19.87 0.04
N TRP A 12 -17.75 -19.95 0.69
CA TRP A 12 -17.94 -19.42 2.03
C TRP A 12 -17.02 -20.06 3.08
N LYS A 13 -16.70 -21.33 2.89
CA LYS A 13 -15.81 -22.06 3.81
C LYS A 13 -14.34 -21.81 3.52
N TYR A 14 -13.93 -21.86 2.27
CA TYR A 14 -12.50 -21.93 1.90
C TYR A 14 -11.88 -20.60 1.50
N VAL A 15 -12.63 -19.62 1.02
CA VAL A 15 -12.08 -18.25 0.81
C VAL A 15 -11.53 -17.68 2.13
N PRO A 16 -12.27 -17.72 3.25
CA PRO A 16 -11.71 -17.28 4.53
C PRO A 16 -10.50 -18.08 4.99
N GLU A 17 -10.41 -19.37 4.69
CA GLU A 17 -9.20 -20.15 4.99
C GLU A 17 -8.00 -19.68 4.20
N GLY A 18 -8.19 -19.34 2.92
CA GLY A 18 -7.16 -18.73 2.09
C GLY A 18 -6.69 -17.40 2.62
N GLU A 19 -7.62 -16.58 3.08
CA GLU A 19 -7.28 -15.29 3.71
C GLU A 19 -6.40 -15.49 4.96
N ARG A 20 -6.75 -16.45 5.80
CA ARG A 20 -5.94 -16.78 7.00
C ARG A 20 -4.58 -17.34 6.64
N LEU A 21 -4.49 -18.17 5.61
CA LEU A 21 -3.23 -18.70 5.13
C LEU A 21 -2.29 -17.60 4.66
N ALA A 22 -2.80 -16.65 3.88
CA ALA A 22 -2.02 -15.50 3.43
C ALA A 22 -1.57 -14.62 4.58
N ALA A 23 -2.45 -14.34 5.54
CA ALA A 23 -2.11 -13.57 6.73
C ALA A 23 -0.96 -14.24 7.53
N ARG A 24 -1.02 -15.56 7.66
CA ARG A 24 0.05 -16.34 8.31
C ARG A 24 1.36 -16.28 7.49
N TYR A 25 1.28 -16.44 6.19
CA TYR A 25 2.42 -16.34 5.30
C TYR A 25 3.14 -14.98 5.43
N LEU A 26 2.39 -13.90 5.51
CA LEU A 26 2.96 -12.55 5.64
C LEU A 26 3.69 -12.34 6.97
N LYS A 27 3.31 -13.06 8.01
CA LYS A 27 3.88 -12.92 9.36
C LYS A 27 4.96 -13.95 9.68
N GLN A 28 4.88 -15.14 9.10
CA GLN A 28 5.71 -16.29 9.44
C GLN A 28 6.27 -16.93 8.19
N ASP A 29 7.41 -17.62 8.33
CA ASP A 29 7.93 -18.44 7.26
C ASP A 29 7.02 -19.66 7.07
N CYS A 30 6.25 -19.66 5.99
CA CYS A 30 5.55 -20.85 5.53
C CYS A 30 5.62 -20.89 4.00
N ASN A 31 5.51 -22.08 3.45
CA ASN A 31 5.54 -22.30 2.00
C ASN A 31 4.11 -22.45 1.49
N LEU A 32 3.62 -21.46 0.75
CA LEU A 32 2.26 -21.45 0.23
C LEU A 32 1.97 -22.65 -0.65
N VAL A 33 2.93 -23.06 -1.48
CA VAL A 33 2.75 -24.20 -2.40
C VAL A 33 2.56 -25.50 -1.61
N VAL A 34 3.35 -25.69 -0.56
CA VAL A 34 3.24 -26.88 0.31
C VAL A 34 1.91 -26.86 1.06
N GLU A 35 1.52 -25.73 1.61
CA GLU A 35 0.24 -25.59 2.31
C GLU A 35 -0.95 -25.86 1.40
N LEU A 36 -0.91 -25.36 0.17
CA LEU A 36 -1.97 -25.59 -0.82
C LEU A 36 -2.06 -27.07 -1.23
N SER A 37 -0.95 -27.78 -1.26
CA SER A 37 -0.93 -29.19 -1.63
C SER A 37 -1.71 -30.09 -0.66
N GLN A 38 -1.96 -29.62 0.55
CA GLN A 38 -2.71 -30.33 1.58
C GLN A 38 -4.23 -30.31 1.34
N TYR A 39 -4.71 -29.42 0.46
CA TYR A 39 -6.12 -29.31 0.13
C TYR A 39 -6.46 -30.08 -1.14
N GLU A 40 -7.69 -30.58 -1.22
CA GLU A 40 -8.19 -31.20 -2.44
C GLU A 40 -8.27 -30.18 -3.57
N GLU A 41 -8.04 -30.63 -4.80
CA GLU A 41 -8.01 -29.77 -5.98
C GLU A 41 -9.28 -28.91 -6.13
N LYS A 42 -10.44 -29.47 -5.86
CA LYS A 42 -11.72 -28.76 -6.00
C LYS A 42 -11.88 -27.56 -5.05
N VAL A 43 -11.14 -27.52 -3.93
CA VAL A 43 -11.21 -26.43 -2.96
C VAL A 43 -10.05 -25.47 -3.09
N ARG A 44 -8.94 -25.86 -3.74
CA ARG A 44 -7.74 -25.02 -3.88
C ARG A 44 -8.03 -23.68 -4.53
N ARG A 45 -8.90 -23.63 -5.52
CA ARG A 45 -9.24 -22.38 -6.20
C ARG A 45 -9.82 -21.33 -5.26
N TYR A 46 -10.59 -21.76 -4.25
CA TYR A 46 -11.16 -20.85 -3.25
C TYR A 46 -10.11 -20.41 -2.24
N ILE A 47 -9.21 -21.31 -1.85
CA ILE A 47 -8.05 -20.97 -1.01
C ILE A 47 -7.17 -19.94 -1.72
N ILE A 48 -6.88 -20.18 -3.01
CA ILE A 48 -6.08 -19.28 -3.84
C ILE A 48 -6.76 -17.91 -3.99
N GLU A 49 -8.07 -17.88 -4.18
CA GLU A 49 -8.85 -16.65 -4.27
C GLU A 49 -8.69 -15.82 -2.98
N GLY A 50 -8.94 -16.43 -1.83
CA GLY A 50 -8.82 -15.74 -0.55
C GLY A 50 -7.40 -15.29 -0.24
N ALA A 51 -6.42 -16.16 -0.47
CA ALA A 51 -5.02 -15.83 -0.26
C ALA A 51 -4.56 -14.71 -1.21
N GLY A 52 -4.93 -14.80 -2.48
CA GLY A 52 -4.60 -13.79 -3.48
C GLY A 52 -5.13 -12.41 -3.11
N ASN A 53 -6.37 -12.34 -2.64
CA ASN A 53 -6.99 -11.08 -2.22
C ASN A 53 -6.21 -10.41 -1.09
N ILE A 54 -5.78 -11.18 -0.09
CA ILE A 54 -4.99 -10.66 1.04
C ILE A 54 -3.61 -10.21 0.59
N LEU A 55 -2.93 -11.00 -0.24
CA LEU A 55 -1.60 -10.64 -0.72
C LEU A 55 -1.63 -9.37 -1.56
N ILE A 56 -2.58 -9.25 -2.48
CA ILE A 56 -2.73 -8.03 -3.30
C ILE A 56 -3.01 -6.81 -2.42
N ARG A 57 -3.90 -6.96 -1.42
CA ARG A 57 -4.23 -5.87 -0.49
C ARG A 57 -3.01 -5.38 0.29
N ASN A 58 -2.02 -6.23 0.52
CA ASN A 58 -0.82 -5.90 1.26
C ASN A 58 0.32 -5.35 0.42
N ILE A 59 0.11 -5.12 -0.86
CA ILE A 59 1.06 -4.41 -1.72
C ILE A 59 0.76 -2.91 -1.63
N ASN A 60 1.72 -2.11 -1.16
CA ASN A 60 1.51 -0.69 -0.91
C ASN A 60 2.69 0.13 -1.46
N LEU A 61 2.56 1.46 -1.44
CA LEU A 61 3.67 2.32 -1.81
C LEU A 61 4.87 2.08 -0.88
N PRO A 62 6.10 2.03 -1.41
CA PRO A 62 7.30 1.68 -0.63
C PRO A 62 7.79 2.86 0.21
N LYS A 63 7.02 3.27 1.21
CA LYS A 63 7.26 4.44 2.06
C LYS A 63 8.48 4.27 2.97
N ASP A 64 8.77 3.04 3.37
CA ASP A 64 9.85 2.70 4.28
C ASP A 64 10.36 1.27 4.00
N ASP A 65 11.38 0.84 4.71
CA ASP A 65 11.97 -0.48 4.52
C ASP A 65 11.00 -1.61 4.86
N LEU A 66 10.12 -1.40 5.84
CA LEU A 66 9.10 -2.38 6.19
C LEU A 66 8.11 -2.57 5.03
N ALA A 67 7.63 -1.49 4.43
CA ALA A 67 6.74 -1.54 3.28
C ALA A 67 7.40 -2.25 2.09
N LYS A 68 8.68 -1.99 1.84
CA LYS A 68 9.45 -2.66 0.76
C LYS A 68 9.52 -4.16 0.99
N ARG A 69 9.82 -4.60 2.21
CA ARG A 69 9.89 -6.03 2.55
C ARG A 69 8.53 -6.69 2.44
N ASN A 70 7.48 -6.04 2.93
CA ASN A 70 6.11 -6.55 2.84
C ASN A 70 5.67 -6.69 1.38
N ASN A 71 5.99 -5.72 0.53
CA ASN A 71 5.71 -5.79 -0.90
C ASN A 71 6.38 -6.98 -1.56
N LYS A 72 7.67 -7.17 -1.29
CA LYS A 72 8.42 -8.30 -1.85
C LYS A 72 7.79 -9.62 -1.46
N ARG A 73 7.47 -9.79 -0.18
CA ARG A 73 6.87 -11.01 0.31
C ARG A 73 5.49 -11.27 -0.29
N ALA A 74 4.66 -10.24 -0.34
CA ALA A 74 3.32 -10.34 -0.93
C ALA A 74 3.39 -10.66 -2.43
N MET A 75 4.27 -10.00 -3.16
CA MET A 75 4.46 -10.22 -4.60
C MET A 75 5.02 -11.62 -4.91
N ASP A 76 6.00 -12.06 -4.14
CA ASP A 76 6.56 -13.42 -4.29
C ASP A 76 5.48 -14.47 -4.01
N GLY A 77 4.71 -14.30 -2.95
CA GLY A 77 3.62 -15.22 -2.61
C GLY A 77 2.52 -15.25 -3.67
N LEU A 78 2.11 -14.10 -4.16
CA LEU A 78 1.07 -14.02 -5.18
C LEU A 78 1.50 -14.72 -6.49
N LYS A 79 2.74 -14.54 -6.90
CA LYS A 79 3.27 -15.19 -8.09
C LYS A 79 3.17 -16.72 -8.00
N ASN A 80 3.39 -17.28 -6.81
CA ASN A 80 3.23 -18.71 -6.57
C ASN A 80 1.77 -19.19 -6.67
N LEU A 81 0.82 -18.29 -6.52
CA LEU A 81 -0.62 -18.60 -6.58
C LEU A 81 -1.22 -18.44 -7.98
N ARG A 82 -0.44 -18.01 -8.94
CA ARG A 82 -0.89 -17.76 -10.31
C ARG A 82 -0.27 -18.75 -11.28
N ASP A 83 -1.06 -19.21 -12.25
CA ASP A 83 -0.60 -20.11 -13.30
C ASP A 83 0.19 -19.35 -14.36
N ASP A 84 -0.30 -18.19 -14.77
CA ASP A 84 0.35 -17.35 -15.77
C ASP A 84 1.38 -16.41 -15.14
N LYS A 85 2.55 -16.97 -14.86
CA LYS A 85 3.64 -16.24 -14.20
C LYS A 85 4.25 -15.16 -15.08
N VAL A 86 4.18 -15.30 -16.40
CA VAL A 86 4.65 -14.29 -17.35
C VAL A 86 3.78 -13.05 -17.26
N ALA A 87 2.46 -13.20 -17.25
CA ALA A 87 1.53 -12.09 -17.08
C ALA A 87 1.75 -11.37 -15.74
N VAL A 88 1.96 -12.13 -14.66
CA VAL A 88 2.27 -11.57 -13.34
C VAL A 88 3.55 -10.73 -13.40
N GLU A 89 4.61 -11.26 -13.98
CA GLU A 89 5.90 -10.56 -14.07
C GLU A 89 5.81 -9.29 -14.92
N ASN A 90 5.00 -9.30 -15.97
CA ASN A 90 4.75 -8.10 -16.79
C ASN A 90 4.12 -6.99 -15.96
N VAL A 91 3.14 -7.31 -15.12
CA VAL A 91 2.52 -6.35 -14.20
C VAL A 91 3.53 -5.89 -13.14
N TYR A 92 4.30 -6.82 -12.58
CA TYR A 92 5.33 -6.48 -11.58
C TYR A 92 6.38 -5.53 -12.13
N SER A 93 6.77 -5.68 -13.40
CA SER A 93 7.69 -4.74 -14.04
C SER A 93 7.14 -3.32 -14.05
N LYS A 94 5.86 -3.15 -14.36
CA LYS A 94 5.19 -1.85 -14.30
C LYS A 94 5.15 -1.30 -12.87
N MET A 95 4.84 -2.15 -11.90
CA MET A 95 4.79 -1.78 -10.48
C MET A 95 6.17 -1.33 -9.98
N ARG A 96 7.23 -2.05 -10.34
CA ARG A 96 8.59 -1.67 -9.95
C ARG A 96 8.98 -0.30 -10.51
N ARG A 97 8.54 0.04 -11.71
CA ARG A 97 8.78 1.37 -12.29
C ARG A 97 8.14 2.47 -11.46
N ILE A 98 6.88 2.30 -11.06
CA ILE A 98 6.22 3.32 -10.22
C ILE A 98 6.82 3.35 -8.82
N PHE A 99 7.25 2.23 -8.26
CA PHE A 99 7.91 2.18 -6.97
C PHE A 99 9.25 2.90 -7.00
N ASN A 100 10.05 2.68 -8.04
CA ASN A 100 11.33 3.37 -8.21
C ASN A 100 11.14 4.88 -8.40
N HIS A 101 10.16 5.28 -9.19
CA HIS A 101 9.82 6.69 -9.37
C HIS A 101 9.38 7.33 -8.05
N TYR A 102 8.56 6.62 -7.27
CA TYR A 102 8.10 7.05 -5.95
C TYR A 102 9.28 7.26 -4.99
N ILE A 103 10.24 6.33 -4.98
CA ILE A 103 11.40 6.37 -4.09
C ILE A 103 12.35 7.52 -4.49
N GLU A 104 12.60 7.71 -5.78
CA GLU A 104 13.58 8.68 -6.28
C GLU A 104 12.98 10.07 -6.44
N GLN A 105 12.11 10.24 -7.42
CA GLN A 105 11.53 11.56 -7.75
C GLN A 105 10.43 11.95 -6.77
N GLY A 106 9.66 11.00 -6.30
CA GLY A 106 8.62 11.24 -5.31
C GLY A 106 9.19 11.75 -3.99
N GLU A 107 10.36 11.26 -3.57
CA GLU A 107 11.02 11.76 -2.37
C GLU A 107 11.44 13.23 -2.52
N GLN A 108 12.00 13.58 -3.67
CA GLN A 108 12.36 14.99 -3.94
C GLN A 108 11.13 15.90 -3.90
N GLN A 109 10.04 15.47 -4.50
CA GLN A 109 8.78 16.22 -4.49
C GLN A 109 8.23 16.39 -3.07
N ARG A 110 8.27 15.34 -2.28
CA ARG A 110 7.81 15.36 -0.88
C ARG A 110 8.68 16.30 -0.05
N ARG A 111 9.99 16.25 -0.24
CA ARG A 111 10.94 17.12 0.46
C ARG A 111 10.71 18.59 0.13
N GLN A 112 10.58 18.92 -1.15
CA GLN A 112 10.31 20.29 -1.59
C GLN A 112 8.96 20.78 -1.08
N ALA A 113 7.94 19.95 -1.12
CA ALA A 113 6.61 20.29 -0.61
C ALA A 113 6.63 20.53 0.90
N TYR A 114 7.36 19.70 1.65
CA TYR A 114 7.52 19.84 3.10
C TYR A 114 8.23 21.16 3.45
N GLU A 115 9.34 21.44 2.80
CA GLU A 115 10.10 22.68 3.06
C GLU A 115 9.29 23.93 2.69
N SER A 116 8.55 23.89 1.60
CA SER A 116 7.67 24.99 1.20
C SER A 116 6.53 25.21 2.21
N LEU A 117 5.91 24.14 2.69
CA LEU A 117 4.84 24.23 3.69
C LEU A 117 5.38 24.78 5.01
N LYS A 118 6.54 24.29 5.44
CA LYS A 118 7.22 24.77 6.64
C LYS A 118 7.53 26.26 6.56
N ALA A 119 8.11 26.72 5.45
CA ALA A 119 8.41 28.13 5.22
C ALA A 119 7.16 29.00 5.24
N GLU A 120 6.06 28.53 4.65
CA GLU A 120 4.78 29.22 4.64
C GLU A 120 4.20 29.38 6.06
N PHE A 121 4.25 28.34 6.87
CA PHE A 121 3.80 28.38 8.26
C PHE A 121 4.69 29.29 9.11
N GLU A 122 6.01 29.23 8.94
CA GLU A 122 6.96 30.10 9.65
C GLU A 122 6.70 31.57 9.30
N ALA A 123 6.45 31.88 8.03
CA ALA A 123 6.14 33.24 7.58
C ALA A 123 4.83 33.76 8.21
N LYS A 124 3.79 32.93 8.26
CA LYS A 124 2.51 33.29 8.89
C LYS A 124 2.67 33.57 10.39
N VAL A 125 3.42 32.75 11.09
CA VAL A 125 3.70 32.92 12.51
C VAL A 125 4.46 34.23 12.74
N GLN A 126 5.50 34.48 11.96
CA GLN A 126 6.30 35.68 12.07
C GLN A 126 5.46 36.95 11.81
N GLN A 127 4.58 36.91 10.83
CA GLN A 127 3.66 38.01 10.52
C GLN A 127 2.69 38.26 11.67
N ALA A 128 2.13 37.21 12.26
CA ALA A 128 1.24 37.35 13.41
C ALA A 128 1.95 37.94 14.63
N VAL A 129 3.19 37.52 14.88
CA VAL A 129 4.03 38.07 15.97
C VAL A 129 4.30 39.56 15.76
N GLN A 130 4.64 39.97 14.55
CA GLN A 130 4.88 41.37 14.24
C GLN A 130 3.64 42.24 14.44
N GLN A 131 2.46 41.74 14.04
CA GLN A 131 1.19 42.44 14.20
C GLN A 131 0.77 42.60 15.66
N GLN A 132 1.04 41.59 16.50
CA GLN A 132 0.66 41.59 17.91
C GLN A 132 1.66 42.39 18.80
N LEU A 133 2.95 42.26 18.52
CA LEU A 133 4.00 42.83 19.38
C LEU A 133 4.59 44.11 18.84
N GLY A 134 4.23 44.52 17.62
CA GLY A 134 4.71 45.79 17.01
C GLY A 134 6.23 45.92 16.84
N SER A 135 6.95 44.80 16.94
CA SER A 135 8.42 44.79 16.84
C SER A 135 8.91 43.66 15.96
N LEU A 136 10.13 43.79 15.43
CA LEU A 136 10.81 42.78 14.62
C LEU A 136 11.37 41.61 15.47
N THR A 137 10.68 41.24 16.54
CA THR A 137 11.12 40.18 17.43
C THR A 137 10.97 38.83 16.71
N ARG A 138 12.08 38.12 16.54
CA ARG A 138 12.04 36.76 16.05
C ARG A 138 11.68 35.81 17.18
N VAL A 139 10.48 35.18 17.08
CA VAL A 139 10.07 34.12 18.00
C VAL A 139 10.35 32.78 17.32
N ARG A 140 11.11 31.94 18.00
CA ARG A 140 11.29 30.54 17.53
C ARG A 140 10.08 29.73 17.94
N ILE A 141 9.22 29.45 16.95
CA ILE A 141 8.12 28.49 17.13
C ILE A 141 8.45 27.31 16.22
N ASP A 142 8.41 26.10 16.81
CA ASP A 142 8.58 24.88 16.06
C ASP A 142 7.22 24.55 15.38
N VAL A 143 7.07 25.05 14.16
CA VAL A 143 5.82 24.90 13.40
C VAL A 143 5.51 23.44 13.08
N GLU A 144 6.54 22.59 12.99
CA GLU A 144 6.38 21.17 12.70
C GLU A 144 5.60 20.42 13.76
N LYS A 145 5.63 20.88 15.00
CA LYS A 145 4.90 20.30 16.14
C LYS A 145 3.46 20.78 16.24
N GLN A 146 3.08 21.79 15.47
CA GLN A 146 1.71 22.31 15.53
C GLN A 146 0.74 21.36 14.84
N PRO A 147 -0.43 21.07 15.46
CA PRO A 147 -1.45 20.18 14.86
C PRO A 147 -1.93 20.63 13.48
N GLN A 148 -2.03 21.96 13.25
CA GLN A 148 -2.45 22.51 11.97
C GLN A 148 -1.43 22.21 10.87
N PHE A 149 -0.12 22.32 11.18
CA PHE A 149 0.92 21.95 10.23
C PHE A 149 0.88 20.47 9.90
N GLN A 150 0.74 19.62 10.91
CA GLN A 150 0.69 18.17 10.72
C GLN A 150 -0.51 17.75 9.86
N GLU A 151 -1.67 18.39 10.07
CA GLU A 151 -2.88 18.11 9.27
C GLU A 151 -2.71 18.56 7.81
N GLU A 152 -2.16 19.76 7.58
CA GLU A 152 -1.90 20.25 6.23
C GLU A 152 -0.84 19.40 5.51
N TRP A 153 0.17 18.97 6.23
CA TRP A 153 1.17 18.06 5.68
C TRP A 153 0.58 16.71 5.30
N ARG A 154 -0.29 16.16 6.16
CA ARG A 154 -1.00 14.91 5.86
C ARG A 154 -1.81 15.02 4.57
N LYS A 155 -2.55 16.11 4.39
CA LYS A 155 -3.34 16.36 3.18
C LYS A 155 -2.45 16.49 1.94
N LEU A 156 -1.35 17.20 2.07
CA LEU A 156 -0.40 17.41 0.97
C LEU A 156 0.25 16.09 0.55
N GLN A 157 0.67 15.26 1.50
CA GLN A 157 1.19 13.92 1.21
C GLN A 157 0.15 13.07 0.47
N ALA A 158 -1.10 13.11 0.90
CA ALA A 158 -2.17 12.37 0.22
C ALA A 158 -2.35 12.84 -1.23
N GLN A 159 -2.24 14.13 -1.50
CA GLN A 159 -2.29 14.67 -2.86
C GLN A 159 -1.09 14.20 -3.71
N LEU A 160 0.12 14.25 -3.14
CA LEU A 160 1.32 13.80 -3.84
C LEU A 160 1.29 12.29 -4.14
N ASP A 161 0.71 11.51 -3.23
CA ASP A 161 0.61 10.06 -3.38
C ASP A 161 -0.53 9.64 -4.33
N SER A 162 -1.50 10.52 -4.58
CA SER A 162 -2.76 10.16 -5.26
C SER A 162 -2.56 9.52 -6.64
N GLN A 163 -1.64 10.03 -7.46
CA GLN A 163 -1.37 9.48 -8.77
C GLN A 163 -0.70 8.10 -8.70
N TYR A 164 0.23 7.94 -7.76
CA TYR A 164 0.87 6.64 -7.52
C TYR A 164 -0.14 5.60 -7.04
N LEU A 165 -1.03 5.99 -6.12
CA LEU A 165 -2.06 5.09 -5.60
C LEU A 165 -3.05 4.68 -6.68
N LYS A 166 -3.40 5.59 -7.58
CA LYS A 166 -4.29 5.30 -8.71
C LYS A 166 -3.68 4.25 -9.65
N LEU A 167 -2.42 4.44 -10.02
CA LEU A 167 -1.69 3.49 -10.88
C LEU A 167 -1.52 2.14 -10.18
N LEU A 168 -1.14 2.17 -8.91
CA LEU A 168 -0.99 0.93 -8.12
C LEU A 168 -2.30 0.15 -8.07
N ASP A 169 -3.42 0.84 -7.86
CA ASP A 169 -4.74 0.20 -7.82
C ASP A 169 -5.09 -0.44 -9.16
N GLU A 170 -4.80 0.23 -10.28
CA GLU A 170 -4.99 -0.33 -11.62
C GLU A 170 -4.19 -1.62 -11.81
N TYR A 171 -2.93 -1.64 -11.38
CA TYR A 171 -2.09 -2.84 -11.47
C TYR A 171 -2.56 -3.95 -10.53
N LYS A 172 -3.03 -3.60 -9.35
CA LYS A 172 -3.64 -4.58 -8.43
C LYS A 172 -4.87 -5.25 -9.05
N GLN A 173 -5.69 -4.50 -9.76
CA GLN A 173 -6.83 -5.03 -10.47
C GLN A 173 -6.40 -5.96 -11.61
N GLU A 174 -5.35 -5.62 -12.34
CA GLU A 174 -4.78 -6.51 -13.35
C GLU A 174 -4.32 -7.84 -12.73
N LEU A 175 -3.63 -7.79 -11.58
CA LEU A 175 -3.18 -8.98 -10.87
C LEU A 175 -4.35 -9.86 -10.42
N SER A 176 -5.45 -9.24 -10.00
CA SER A 176 -6.66 -9.98 -9.60
C SER A 176 -7.28 -10.77 -10.75
N GLY A 177 -7.14 -10.31 -11.98
CA GLY A 177 -7.68 -10.94 -13.17
C GLY A 177 -6.78 -12.00 -13.82
N ILE A 178 -5.55 -12.18 -13.34
CA ILE A 178 -4.62 -13.17 -13.90
C ILE A 178 -4.90 -14.55 -13.30
N PRO A 179 -5.06 -15.59 -14.16
CA PRO A 179 -5.23 -16.96 -13.66
C PRO A 179 -3.99 -17.54 -13.02
#